data_0412f1728f0b57057001366a91387165
#
_entry.id   0412f1728f0b57057001366a91387165
#
_cell.length_a   1.000
_cell.length_b   1.000
_cell.length_c   1.000
_cell.angle_alpha   90.00
_cell.angle_beta   90.00
_cell.angle_gamma   90.00
#
_symmetry.space_group_name_H-M   'P 1'
#
loop_
_entity.id
_entity.type
_entity.pdbx_description
1 polymer ?
#
loop_
_entity_poly.entity_id
_entity_poly.type
_entity_poly.pdbx_seq_one_letter_code
_entity_poly.pdbx_strand_id
1 'polypeptide(L)'
;QGRKVYSKKLFSLVERYSLSKKISFINHCGEMPLAYSLADVVVSASIEPEAFGRIAVETQSMGKPIIASNIGGSKETVLNKKTGFLYKHDDPRELAKNLNTVIQLNQEELKLMGNEGRKNVTKKFDVDLMCDSNLREYKKLLVK
;
A
#
# COMPACT_ATOMS: atom_id res chain seq x y z
N GLN A 1 10.07 22.25 9.01
CA GLN A 1 8.87 22.96 9.53
C GLN A 1 7.55 22.27 9.11
N GLY A 2 7.40 21.83 7.85
CA GLY A 2 6.14 21.25 7.35
C GLY A 2 5.66 20.00 8.08
N ARG A 3 6.54 19.08 8.46
CA ARG A 3 6.17 17.86 9.19
C ARG A 3 5.52 18.13 10.55
N LYS A 4 6.03 19.12 11.31
CA LYS A 4 5.46 19.49 12.63
C LYS A 4 4.06 20.09 12.52
N VAL A 5 3.81 20.90 11.48
CA VAL A 5 2.50 21.50 11.21
C VAL A 5 1.49 20.40 10.83
N TYR A 6 1.90 19.49 9.95
CA TYR A 6 1.06 18.37 9.52
C TYR A 6 0.71 17.42 10.69
N SER A 7 1.69 17.06 11.51
CA SER A 7 1.43 16.24 12.70
C SER A 7 0.42 16.87 13.66
N LYS A 8 0.58 18.20 13.94
CA LYS A 8 -0.39 18.92 14.77
C LYS A 8 -1.80 18.86 14.21
N LYS A 9 -1.94 19.02 12.88
CA LYS A 9 -3.25 18.90 12.20
C LYS A 9 -3.86 17.51 12.39
N LEU A 10 -3.07 16.44 12.26
CA LEU A 10 -3.55 15.08 12.48
C LEU A 10 -3.99 14.85 13.93
N PHE A 11 -3.20 15.29 14.91
CA PHE A 11 -3.59 15.20 16.33
C PHE A 11 -4.91 15.92 16.61
N SER A 12 -5.07 17.14 16.10
CA SER A 12 -6.32 17.91 16.26
C SER A 12 -7.53 17.18 15.65
N LEU A 13 -7.35 16.51 14.51
CA LEU A 13 -8.43 15.72 13.90
C LEU A 13 -8.81 14.52 14.77
N VAL A 14 -7.81 13.81 15.31
CA VAL A 14 -8.06 12.66 16.21
C VAL A 14 -8.83 13.08 17.44
N GLU A 15 -8.47 14.20 18.06
CA GLU A 15 -9.19 14.77 19.21
C GLU A 15 -10.61 15.20 18.83
N ARG A 16 -10.74 15.97 17.75
CA ARG A 16 -12.04 16.47 17.25
C ARG A 16 -13.04 15.35 17.02
N TYR A 17 -12.59 14.21 16.52
CA TYR A 17 -13.45 13.05 16.26
C TYR A 17 -13.48 12.02 17.39
N SER A 18 -12.89 12.34 18.56
CA SER A 18 -12.84 11.46 19.73
C SER A 18 -12.22 10.07 19.43
N LEU A 19 -11.18 10.04 18.58
CA LEU A 19 -10.52 8.82 18.10
C LEU A 19 -9.26 8.45 18.89
N SER A 20 -8.91 9.17 19.96
CA SER A 20 -7.65 9.01 20.70
C SER A 20 -7.42 7.60 21.26
N LYS A 21 -8.50 6.84 21.54
CA LYS A 21 -8.41 5.44 21.99
C LYS A 21 -8.32 4.43 20.83
N LYS A 22 -8.49 4.87 19.58
CA LYS A 22 -8.54 4.01 18.39
C LYS A 22 -7.38 4.23 17.44
N ILE A 23 -6.67 5.35 17.58
CA ILE A 23 -5.57 5.73 16.69
C ILE A 23 -4.31 5.90 17.52
N SER A 24 -3.26 5.21 17.10
CA SER A 24 -1.92 5.34 17.65
C SER A 24 -0.98 5.91 16.59
N PHE A 25 -0.24 6.95 16.95
CA PHE A 25 0.81 7.51 16.10
C PHE A 25 2.13 6.85 16.47
N ILE A 26 2.74 6.18 15.50
CA ILE A 26 4.04 5.55 15.65
C ILE A 26 5.07 6.41 14.91
N ASN A 27 6.19 6.67 15.56
CA ASN A 27 7.33 7.33 14.94
C ASN A 27 7.97 6.44 13.87
N HIS A 28 9.12 6.83 13.35
CA HIS A 28 9.86 6.05 12.37
C HIS A 28 10.02 4.59 12.81
N CYS A 29 9.62 3.68 11.93
CA CYS A 29 9.80 2.23 12.10
C CYS A 29 10.89 1.77 11.13
N GLY A 30 12.01 1.26 11.64
CA GLY A 30 13.08 0.69 10.83
C GLY A 30 12.74 -0.71 10.29
N GLU A 31 11.83 -1.42 10.97
CA GLU A 31 11.45 -2.79 10.67
C GLU A 31 10.05 -2.84 10.02
N MET A 32 9.92 -2.27 8.82
CA MET A 32 8.63 -2.25 8.11
C MET A 32 8.02 -3.63 7.86
N PRO A 33 8.77 -4.70 7.56
CA PRO A 33 8.21 -6.05 7.46
C PRO A 33 7.45 -6.48 8.71
N LEU A 34 7.96 -6.15 9.91
CA LEU A 34 7.27 -6.42 11.17
C LEU A 34 5.95 -5.65 11.26
N ALA A 35 5.97 -4.36 10.93
CA ALA A 35 4.76 -3.54 10.92
C ALA A 35 3.68 -4.10 9.98
N TYR A 36 4.08 -4.51 8.77
CA TYR A 36 3.15 -5.16 7.83
C TYR A 36 2.63 -6.51 8.36
N SER A 37 3.47 -7.30 9.01
CA SER A 37 3.06 -8.61 9.53
C SER A 37 1.97 -8.53 10.59
N LEU A 38 1.97 -7.46 11.39
CA LEU A 38 0.98 -7.21 12.44
C LEU A 38 -0.34 -6.64 11.91
N ALA A 39 -0.37 -6.15 10.69
CA ALA A 39 -1.57 -5.55 10.10
C ALA A 39 -2.53 -6.61 9.57
N ASP A 40 -3.82 -6.40 9.71
CA ASP A 40 -4.86 -7.15 8.98
C ASP A 40 -5.03 -6.60 7.57
N VAL A 41 -4.93 -5.27 7.43
CA VAL A 41 -4.96 -4.55 6.16
C VAL A 41 -4.07 -3.31 6.26
N VAL A 42 -3.40 -2.97 5.18
CA VAL A 42 -2.58 -1.75 5.09
C VAL A 42 -3.30 -0.73 4.21
N VAL A 43 -3.17 0.55 4.55
CA VAL A 43 -3.74 1.65 3.77
C VAL A 43 -2.64 2.57 3.29
N SER A 44 -2.58 2.83 1.99
CA SER A 44 -1.76 3.88 1.37
C SER A 44 -2.65 5.00 0.85
N ALA A 45 -2.69 6.11 1.61
CA ALA A 45 -3.60 7.22 1.34
C ALA A 45 -2.88 8.41 0.68
N SER A 46 -2.02 8.14 -0.29
CA SER A 46 -1.31 9.18 -1.03
C SER A 46 -2.28 10.04 -1.84
N ILE A 47 -2.14 11.35 -1.76
CA ILE A 47 -2.90 12.31 -2.57
C ILE A 47 -2.12 12.76 -3.81
N GLU A 48 -0.82 12.52 -3.82
CA GLU A 48 0.08 12.79 -4.95
C GLU A 48 0.58 11.48 -5.57
N PRO A 49 0.81 11.45 -6.88
CA PRO A 49 1.28 10.23 -7.55
C PRO A 49 2.67 9.80 -7.04
N GLU A 50 2.77 8.58 -6.60
CA GLU A 50 4.06 7.92 -6.33
C GLU A 50 4.57 7.22 -7.59
N ALA A 51 5.87 7.26 -7.84
CA ALA A 51 6.45 6.66 -9.04
C ALA A 51 6.21 5.14 -9.11
N PHE A 52 6.37 4.42 -8.00
CA PHE A 52 6.26 2.96 -7.96
C PHE A 52 5.21 2.43 -6.98
N GLY A 53 4.99 3.11 -5.86
CA GLY A 53 4.06 2.65 -4.81
C GLY A 53 4.67 1.54 -3.94
N ARG A 54 5.85 1.79 -3.37
CA ARG A 54 6.57 0.81 -2.53
C ARG A 54 5.71 0.18 -1.44
N ILE A 55 4.91 0.97 -0.74
CA ILE A 55 4.02 0.48 0.33
C ILE A 55 3.12 -0.62 -0.20
N ALA A 56 2.56 -0.47 -1.41
CA ALA A 56 1.67 -1.45 -1.99
C ALA A 56 2.40 -2.77 -2.32
N VAL A 57 3.61 -2.69 -2.86
CA VAL A 57 4.42 -3.88 -3.20
C VAL A 57 4.91 -4.58 -1.93
N GLU A 58 5.45 -3.84 -0.97
CA GLU A 58 5.94 -4.36 0.30
C GLU A 58 4.82 -5.04 1.10
N THR A 59 3.64 -4.42 1.18
CA THR A 59 2.46 -5.01 1.81
C THR A 59 2.06 -6.34 1.17
N GLN A 60 1.95 -6.35 -0.15
CA GLN A 60 1.59 -7.56 -0.90
C GLN A 60 2.65 -8.65 -0.76
N SER A 61 3.95 -8.30 -0.71
CA SER A 61 5.04 -9.28 -0.49
C SER A 61 4.93 -9.97 0.87
N MET A 62 4.37 -9.28 1.87
CA MET A 62 4.05 -9.84 3.19
C MET A 62 2.74 -10.63 3.22
N GLY A 63 2.06 -10.79 2.08
CA GLY A 63 0.80 -11.50 2.00
C GLY A 63 -0.36 -10.79 2.68
N LYS A 64 -0.32 -9.46 2.74
CA LYS A 64 -1.36 -8.64 3.36
C LYS A 64 -2.19 -7.90 2.32
N PRO A 65 -3.52 -7.79 2.52
CA PRO A 65 -4.36 -6.94 1.68
C PRO A 65 -3.97 -5.46 1.80
N ILE A 66 -4.11 -4.74 0.69
CA ILE A 66 -3.84 -3.29 0.64
C ILE A 66 -5.07 -2.53 0.16
N ILE A 67 -5.32 -1.38 0.74
CA ILE A 67 -6.21 -0.36 0.19
C ILE A 67 -5.34 0.82 -0.23
N ALA A 68 -5.32 1.18 -1.51
CA ALA A 68 -4.46 2.23 -2.01
C ALA A 68 -5.25 3.24 -2.85
N SER A 69 -4.78 4.48 -2.86
CA SER A 69 -5.32 5.49 -3.77
C SER A 69 -4.99 5.12 -5.22
N ASN A 70 -5.97 5.30 -6.11
CA ASN A 70 -5.89 4.95 -7.53
C ASN A 70 -5.10 6.00 -8.32
N ILE A 71 -3.83 6.22 -7.95
CA ILE A 71 -2.91 7.15 -8.61
C ILE A 71 -1.50 6.57 -8.69
N GLY A 72 -0.70 7.07 -9.62
CA GLY A 72 0.71 6.67 -9.76
C GLY A 72 0.89 5.16 -9.87
N GLY A 73 1.96 4.65 -9.30
CA GLY A 73 2.34 3.24 -9.33
C GLY A 73 1.36 2.28 -8.68
N SER A 74 0.46 2.75 -7.79
CA SER A 74 -0.57 1.89 -7.19
C SER A 74 -1.51 1.29 -8.23
N LYS A 75 -1.75 1.98 -9.35
CA LYS A 75 -2.56 1.47 -10.47
C LYS A 75 -1.99 0.21 -11.12
N GLU A 76 -0.68 0.07 -11.09
CA GLU A 76 0.03 -1.03 -11.72
C GLU A 76 0.32 -2.16 -10.73
N THR A 77 0.56 -1.79 -9.48
CA THR A 77 0.98 -2.72 -8.43
C THR A 77 -0.19 -3.41 -7.73
N VAL A 78 -1.39 -2.80 -7.71
CA VAL A 78 -2.58 -3.35 -7.06
C VAL A 78 -3.61 -3.80 -8.09
N LEU A 79 -3.98 -5.08 -8.05
CA LEU A 79 -5.10 -5.61 -8.83
C LEU A 79 -6.39 -5.41 -8.03
N ASN A 80 -7.19 -4.41 -8.42
CA ASN A 80 -8.39 -4.01 -7.68
C ASN A 80 -9.34 -5.17 -7.45
N LYS A 81 -9.83 -5.33 -6.21
CA LYS A 81 -10.69 -6.43 -5.72
C LYS A 81 -10.05 -7.82 -5.74
N LYS A 82 -8.80 -7.95 -6.16
CA LYS A 82 -8.09 -9.24 -6.21
C LYS A 82 -6.95 -9.31 -5.22
N THR A 83 -6.09 -8.30 -5.19
CA THR A 83 -4.94 -8.22 -4.27
C THR A 83 -5.12 -7.13 -3.22
N GLY A 84 -6.21 -6.40 -3.29
CA GLY A 84 -6.55 -5.26 -2.46
C GLY A 84 -7.62 -4.41 -3.14
N PHE A 85 -7.78 -3.19 -2.66
CA PHE A 85 -8.76 -2.26 -3.21
C PHE A 85 -8.09 -0.95 -3.64
N LEU A 86 -8.53 -0.43 -4.77
CA LEU A 86 -8.18 0.91 -5.22
C LEU A 86 -9.37 1.84 -4.99
N TYR A 87 -9.10 3.05 -4.54
CA TYR A 87 -10.11 4.09 -4.37
C TYR A 87 -9.66 5.40 -5.01
N LYS A 88 -10.59 6.27 -5.37
CA LYS A 88 -10.28 7.57 -5.93
C LYS A 88 -9.50 8.40 -4.90
N HIS A 89 -8.30 8.88 -5.28
CA HIS A 89 -7.49 9.74 -4.41
C HIS A 89 -8.30 10.95 -3.94
N ASP A 90 -8.02 11.39 -2.73
CA ASP A 90 -8.73 12.49 -2.06
C ASP A 90 -10.25 12.24 -1.89
N ASP A 91 -10.68 10.97 -1.86
CA ASP A 91 -12.06 10.57 -1.55
C ASP A 91 -12.12 9.72 -0.28
N PRO A 92 -12.27 10.36 0.91
CA PRO A 92 -12.35 9.64 2.16
C PRO A 92 -13.62 8.77 2.30
N ARG A 93 -14.68 9.06 1.53
CA ARG A 93 -15.91 8.25 1.56
C ARG A 93 -15.70 6.91 0.85
N GLU A 94 -15.04 6.93 -0.29
CA GLU A 94 -14.69 5.70 -1.01
C GLU A 94 -13.67 4.87 -0.22
N LEU A 95 -12.67 5.52 0.41
CA LEU A 95 -11.76 4.84 1.33
C LEU A 95 -12.52 4.16 2.48
N ALA A 96 -13.44 4.87 3.14
CA ALA A 96 -14.24 4.32 4.23
C ALA A 96 -15.11 3.14 3.76
N LYS A 97 -15.68 3.21 2.56
CA LYS A 97 -16.44 2.11 1.94
C LYS A 97 -15.54 0.87 1.74
N ASN A 98 -14.33 1.05 1.20
CA ASN A 98 -13.40 -0.06 1.01
C ASN A 98 -12.92 -0.65 2.34
N LEU A 99 -12.66 0.18 3.35
CA LEU A 99 -12.34 -0.28 4.70
C LEU A 99 -13.49 -1.13 5.28
N ASN A 100 -14.74 -0.66 5.19
CA ASN A 100 -15.89 -1.43 5.65
C ASN A 100 -16.03 -2.77 4.90
N THR A 101 -15.75 -2.79 3.60
CA THR A 101 -15.74 -4.03 2.83
C THR A 101 -14.71 -5.01 3.37
N VAL A 102 -13.48 -4.55 3.61
CA VAL A 102 -12.38 -5.41 4.08
C VAL A 102 -12.63 -5.90 5.52
N ILE A 103 -13.17 -5.06 6.40
CA ILE A 103 -13.49 -5.45 7.79
C ILE A 103 -14.56 -6.57 7.85
N GLN A 104 -15.44 -6.65 6.85
CA GLN A 104 -16.46 -7.70 6.76
C GLN A 104 -15.95 -9.03 6.17
N LEU A 105 -14.75 -9.04 5.57
CA LEU A 105 -14.15 -10.27 5.07
C LEU A 105 -13.74 -11.17 6.24
N ASN A 106 -13.94 -12.45 6.07
CA ASN A 106 -13.42 -13.43 7.02
C ASN A 106 -11.92 -13.66 6.84
N GLN A 107 -11.31 -14.38 7.78
CA GLN A 107 -9.85 -14.60 7.79
C GLN A 107 -9.35 -15.36 6.55
N GLU A 108 -10.16 -16.27 6.01
CA GLU A 108 -9.80 -17.02 4.80
C GLU A 108 -9.78 -16.12 3.57
N GLU A 109 -10.79 -15.25 3.43
CA GLU A 109 -10.88 -14.28 2.34
C GLU A 109 -9.72 -13.28 2.38
N LEU A 110 -9.39 -12.75 3.56
CA LEU A 110 -8.22 -11.88 3.75
C LEU A 110 -6.93 -12.60 3.36
N LYS A 111 -6.75 -13.84 3.79
CA LYS A 111 -5.59 -14.65 3.46
C LYS A 111 -5.50 -14.97 1.96
N LEU A 112 -6.61 -15.27 1.32
CA LEU A 112 -6.65 -15.49 -0.13
C LEU A 112 -6.23 -14.20 -0.88
N MET A 113 -6.79 -13.06 -0.52
CA MET A 113 -6.44 -11.76 -1.11
C MET A 113 -4.95 -11.44 -0.92
N GLY A 114 -4.42 -11.63 0.30
CA GLY A 114 -3.01 -11.44 0.60
C GLY A 114 -2.09 -12.37 -0.20
N ASN A 115 -2.45 -13.66 -0.34
CA ASN A 115 -1.71 -14.63 -1.14
C ASN A 115 -1.71 -14.27 -2.63
N GLU A 116 -2.82 -13.81 -3.17
CA GLU A 116 -2.87 -13.31 -4.55
C GLU A 116 -1.99 -12.06 -4.72
N GLY A 117 -1.96 -11.19 -3.71
CA GLY A 117 -1.04 -10.06 -3.66
C GLY A 117 0.42 -10.51 -3.73
N ARG A 118 0.82 -11.46 -2.89
CA ARG A 118 2.18 -11.99 -2.87
C ARG A 118 2.56 -12.61 -4.21
N LYS A 119 1.68 -13.43 -4.80
CA LYS A 119 1.92 -14.01 -6.14
C LYS A 119 2.10 -12.94 -7.21
N ASN A 120 1.27 -11.88 -7.17
CA ASN A 120 1.36 -10.80 -8.14
C ASN A 120 2.71 -10.08 -8.07
N VAL A 121 3.16 -9.73 -6.87
CA VAL A 121 4.40 -8.95 -6.71
C VAL A 121 5.65 -9.78 -6.95
N THR A 122 5.71 -11.02 -6.49
CA THR A 122 6.85 -11.91 -6.75
C THR A 122 7.00 -12.23 -8.24
N LYS A 123 5.89 -12.29 -8.98
CA LYS A 123 5.93 -12.53 -10.43
C LYS A 123 6.36 -11.31 -11.24
N LYS A 124 6.06 -10.08 -10.77
CA LYS A 124 6.18 -8.88 -11.62
C LYS A 124 7.25 -7.90 -11.16
N PHE A 125 7.52 -7.88 -9.85
CA PHE A 125 8.32 -6.83 -9.22
C PHE A 125 9.51 -7.39 -8.44
N ASP A 126 9.94 -8.60 -8.80
CA ASP A 126 11.16 -9.20 -8.29
C ASP A 126 12.39 -8.45 -8.78
N VAL A 127 13.42 -8.34 -7.93
CA VAL A 127 14.65 -7.60 -8.24
C VAL A 127 15.43 -8.24 -9.38
N ASP A 128 15.44 -9.57 -9.46
CA ASP A 128 16.17 -10.28 -10.52
C ASP A 128 15.50 -10.02 -11.88
N LEU A 129 14.16 -10.02 -11.94
CA LEU A 129 13.41 -9.64 -13.14
C LEU A 129 13.71 -8.21 -13.59
N MET A 130 13.84 -7.29 -12.65
CA MET A 130 14.21 -5.90 -12.94
C MET A 130 15.64 -5.83 -13.52
N CYS A 131 16.60 -6.51 -12.89
CA CYS A 131 17.98 -6.55 -13.34
C CYS A 131 18.10 -7.16 -14.73
N ASP A 132 17.46 -8.29 -14.98
CA ASP A 132 17.46 -8.97 -16.28
C ASP A 132 16.81 -8.11 -17.38
N SER A 133 15.75 -7.40 -17.04
CA SER A 133 15.09 -6.49 -17.98
C SER A 133 15.99 -5.32 -18.37
N ASN A 134 16.64 -4.70 -17.40
CA ASN A 134 17.59 -3.62 -17.64
C ASN A 134 18.79 -4.10 -18.47
N LEU A 135 19.36 -5.25 -18.13
CA LEU A 135 20.47 -5.85 -18.89
C LEU A 135 20.08 -6.13 -20.36
N ARG A 136 18.87 -6.60 -20.60
CA ARG A 136 18.37 -6.79 -21.97
C ARG A 136 18.30 -5.49 -22.76
N GLU A 137 17.81 -4.42 -22.15
CA GLU A 137 17.75 -3.13 -22.83
C GLU A 137 19.15 -2.55 -23.07
N TYR A 138 20.08 -2.65 -22.13
CA TYR A 138 21.47 -2.23 -22.34
C TYR A 138 22.14 -3.02 -23.47
N LYS A 139 21.95 -4.34 -23.53
CA LYS A 139 22.51 -5.18 -24.63
C LYS A 139 21.98 -4.74 -25.99
N LYS A 140 20.69 -4.38 -26.12
CA LYS A 140 20.13 -3.87 -27.38
C LYS A 140 20.80 -2.57 -27.86
N LEU A 141 21.21 -1.71 -26.92
CA LEU A 141 21.89 -0.45 -27.25
C LEU A 141 23.36 -0.63 -27.64
N LEU A 142 23.99 -1.69 -27.16
CA LEU A 142 25.41 -2.01 -27.46
C LEU A 142 25.61 -2.75 -28.76
N VAL A 143 24.57 -3.41 -29.28
CA VAL A 143 24.58 -4.10 -30.58
C VAL A 143 24.10 -3.11 -31.64
N LYS A 144 24.98 -2.20 -32.04
CA LYS A 144 24.86 -1.38 -33.25
C LYS A 144 25.99 -1.74 -34.21
#